data_c76ebd913edf73138e3c8fcdedec87f8
#
_entry.id   c76ebd913edf73138e3c8fcdedec87f8
#
_cell.length_a   1.000
_cell.length_b   1.000
_cell.length_c   1.000
_cell.angle_alpha   90.00
_cell.angle_beta   90.00
_cell.angle_gamma   90.00
#
_symmetry.space_group_name_H-M   'P 1'
#
loop_
_entity.id
_entity.type
_entity.pdbx_description
1 polymer ?
#
loop_
_entity_poly.entity_id
_entity_poly.type
_entity_poly.pdbx_seq_one_letter_code
_entity_poly.pdbx_strand_id
1 'polypeptide(L)'
;MDHYTELGEANTKDMFRKAYEEGYAVPALNFISIEQFNAIIDAVIEKRSPVILLASPNLHRQLGCEILARIVQSGIDRIHGCGLDIPVSLHLDHGMTFQHCVDAVEFGFSSVMIDGSALPFEENVALTKQTVEYAHRHQVTVEAELGVLSGAEESGDGEGNGESLYTDPQQVEEFVKR
;
A
#
# COMPACT_ATOMS: atom_id res chain seq x y z
N MET A 1 -8.99 15.94 -8.91
CA MET A 1 -8.25 15.13 -7.95
C MET A 1 -9.23 14.62 -6.92
N ASP A 2 -9.55 13.35 -6.94
CA ASP A 2 -10.51 12.78 -5.99
C ASP A 2 -9.71 12.32 -4.76
N HIS A 3 -10.04 12.83 -3.58
CA HIS A 3 -9.47 12.32 -2.35
C HIS A 3 -9.96 10.88 -2.11
N TYR A 4 -9.14 10.01 -1.52
CA TYR A 4 -9.50 8.59 -1.30
C TYR A 4 -10.85 8.40 -0.59
N THR A 5 -11.23 9.32 0.30
CA THR A 5 -12.55 9.30 0.96
C THR A 5 -13.72 9.54 -0.01
N GLU A 6 -13.50 10.27 -1.11
CA GLU A 6 -14.51 10.49 -2.15
C GLU A 6 -14.72 9.24 -3.00
N LEU A 7 -13.69 8.36 -3.05
CA LEU A 7 -13.75 7.04 -3.68
C LEU A 7 -14.32 5.96 -2.74
N GLY A 8 -14.63 6.31 -1.50
CA GLY A 8 -15.16 5.40 -0.48
C GLY A 8 -14.10 4.55 0.22
N GLU A 9 -12.82 4.83 0.01
CA GLU A 9 -11.73 4.09 0.65
C GLU A 9 -11.58 4.43 2.13
N ALA A 10 -11.14 3.43 2.89
CA ALA A 10 -10.86 3.57 4.32
C ALA A 10 -9.41 3.99 4.58
N ASN A 11 -9.19 4.75 5.65
CA ASN A 11 -7.86 5.04 6.15
C ASN A 11 -7.24 3.81 6.82
N THR A 12 -6.06 3.39 6.39
CA THR A 12 -5.37 2.22 6.93
C THR A 12 -5.00 2.38 8.41
N LYS A 13 -4.71 3.59 8.89
CA LYS A 13 -4.43 3.85 10.31
C LYS A 13 -5.60 3.44 11.21
N ASP A 14 -6.83 3.77 10.80
CA ASP A 14 -8.03 3.39 11.56
C ASP A 14 -8.29 1.88 11.47
N MET A 15 -8.05 1.27 10.31
CA MET A 15 -8.12 -0.18 10.13
C MET A 15 -7.13 -0.92 11.05
N PHE A 16 -5.87 -0.48 11.11
CA PHE A 16 -4.84 -1.10 11.96
C PHE A 16 -5.11 -0.89 13.44
N ARG A 17 -5.56 0.30 13.84
CA ARG A 17 -5.94 0.55 15.24
C ARG A 17 -7.02 -0.42 15.69
N LYS A 18 -8.09 -0.56 14.91
CA LYS A 18 -9.18 -1.48 15.22
C LYS A 18 -8.71 -2.93 15.25
N ALA A 19 -7.91 -3.35 14.27
CA ALA A 19 -7.35 -4.70 14.21
C ALA A 19 -6.49 -5.03 15.45
N TYR A 20 -5.68 -4.08 15.90
CA TYR A 20 -4.86 -4.22 17.10
C TYR A 20 -5.71 -4.32 18.38
N GLU A 21 -6.71 -3.44 18.53
CA GLU A 21 -7.61 -3.42 19.70
C GLU A 21 -8.48 -4.68 19.80
N GLU A 22 -8.93 -5.20 18.68
CA GLU A 22 -9.81 -6.38 18.61
C GLU A 22 -9.07 -7.71 18.38
N GLY A 23 -7.74 -7.68 18.16
CA GLY A 23 -6.90 -8.86 18.05
C GLY A 23 -7.07 -9.69 16.78
N TYR A 24 -7.24 -9.02 15.60
CA TYR A 24 -7.29 -9.67 14.31
C TYR A 24 -6.27 -9.09 13.33
N ALA A 25 -5.98 -9.82 12.23
CA ALA A 25 -5.13 -9.34 11.14
C ALA A 25 -5.97 -8.81 9.98
N VAL A 26 -5.49 -7.75 9.31
CA VAL A 26 -6.06 -7.24 8.05
C VAL A 26 -5.28 -7.87 6.89
N PRO A 27 -5.92 -8.59 5.96
CA PRO A 27 -5.22 -9.12 4.79
C PRO A 27 -4.85 -8.01 3.83
N ALA A 28 -3.63 -8.06 3.30
CA ALA A 28 -3.14 -7.25 2.20
C ALA A 28 -2.91 -8.16 0.99
N LEU A 29 -3.63 -7.93 -0.11
CA LEU A 29 -3.71 -8.84 -1.23
C LEU A 29 -3.39 -8.14 -2.55
N ASN A 30 -2.36 -8.64 -3.25
CA ASN A 30 -2.08 -8.24 -4.61
C ASN A 30 -3.13 -8.80 -5.57
N PHE A 31 -3.44 -8.03 -6.62
CA PHE A 31 -4.21 -8.51 -7.76
C PHE A 31 -3.52 -8.08 -9.05
N ILE A 32 -3.58 -8.93 -10.06
CA ILE A 32 -2.98 -8.68 -11.38
C ILE A 32 -4.01 -8.79 -12.51
N SER A 33 -5.25 -9.13 -12.19
CA SER A 33 -6.35 -9.21 -13.16
C SER A 33 -7.69 -8.84 -12.53
N ILE A 34 -8.66 -8.52 -13.37
CA ILE A 34 -10.04 -8.22 -12.94
C ILE A 34 -10.69 -9.44 -12.29
N GLU A 35 -10.36 -10.65 -12.73
CA GLU A 35 -10.89 -11.88 -12.13
C GLU A 35 -10.42 -12.06 -10.70
N GLN A 36 -9.12 -11.80 -10.43
CA GLN A 36 -8.57 -11.85 -9.07
C GLN A 36 -9.19 -10.74 -8.21
N PHE A 37 -9.28 -9.53 -8.73
CA PHE A 37 -9.96 -8.43 -8.04
C PHE A 37 -11.39 -8.82 -7.64
N ASN A 38 -12.18 -9.35 -8.57
CA ASN A 38 -13.55 -9.78 -8.29
C ASN A 38 -13.59 -10.91 -7.24
N ALA A 39 -12.68 -11.87 -7.30
CA ALA A 39 -12.61 -12.95 -6.31
C ALA A 39 -12.27 -12.42 -4.91
N ILE A 40 -11.39 -11.42 -4.81
CA ILE A 40 -11.09 -10.74 -3.53
C ILE A 40 -12.34 -10.04 -3.00
N ILE A 41 -13.04 -9.26 -3.83
CA ILE A 41 -14.27 -8.56 -3.41
C ILE A 41 -15.37 -9.54 -3.00
N ASP A 42 -15.52 -10.68 -3.71
CA ASP A 42 -16.46 -11.74 -3.30
C ASP A 42 -16.11 -12.30 -1.92
N ALA A 43 -14.84 -12.56 -1.66
CA ALA A 43 -14.36 -13.03 -0.36
C ALA A 43 -14.57 -11.99 0.75
N VAL A 44 -14.32 -10.70 0.47
CA VAL A 44 -14.58 -9.57 1.40
C VAL A 44 -16.05 -9.53 1.80
N ILE A 45 -16.97 -9.64 0.84
CA ILE A 45 -18.41 -9.65 1.09
C ILE A 45 -18.81 -10.89 1.91
N GLU A 46 -18.33 -12.07 1.51
CA GLU A 46 -18.67 -13.34 2.20
C GLU A 46 -18.17 -13.37 3.65
N LYS A 47 -16.92 -12.96 3.87
CA LYS A 47 -16.28 -13.02 5.18
C LYS A 47 -16.51 -11.78 6.04
N ARG A 48 -17.04 -10.70 5.46
CA ARG A 48 -17.19 -9.38 6.09
C ARG A 48 -15.88 -8.89 6.70
N SER A 49 -14.78 -9.12 5.96
CA SER A 49 -13.41 -8.81 6.41
C SER A 49 -12.90 -7.56 5.71
N PRO A 50 -12.29 -6.61 6.44
CA PRO A 50 -11.57 -5.51 5.80
C PRO A 50 -10.43 -6.06 4.93
N VAL A 51 -10.00 -5.26 3.94
CA VAL A 51 -8.91 -5.63 3.02
C VAL A 51 -8.08 -4.44 2.61
N ILE A 52 -6.79 -4.65 2.42
CA ILE A 52 -5.88 -3.76 1.70
C ILE A 52 -5.62 -4.40 0.33
N LEU A 53 -5.94 -3.69 -0.73
CA LEU A 53 -5.68 -4.08 -2.11
C LEU A 53 -4.34 -3.50 -2.54
N LEU A 54 -3.40 -4.36 -2.87
CA LEU A 54 -2.04 -3.98 -3.24
C LEU A 54 -1.91 -3.79 -4.75
N ALA A 55 -1.48 -2.61 -5.17
CA ALA A 55 -1.13 -2.32 -6.56
C ALA A 55 0.39 -2.37 -6.72
N SER A 56 0.88 -3.48 -7.30
CA SER A 56 2.31 -3.65 -7.58
C SER A 56 2.81 -2.63 -8.62
N PRO A 57 4.13 -2.35 -8.67
CA PRO A 57 4.72 -1.47 -9.68
C PRO A 57 4.39 -1.88 -11.12
N ASN A 58 4.29 -3.17 -11.39
CA ASN A 58 3.92 -3.68 -12.69
C ASN A 58 2.46 -3.36 -13.04
N LEU A 59 1.53 -3.58 -12.13
CA LEU A 59 0.13 -3.25 -12.33
C LEU A 59 -0.07 -1.74 -12.48
N HIS A 60 0.60 -0.96 -11.64
CA HIS A 60 0.60 0.51 -11.71
C HIS A 60 1.10 1.01 -13.08
N ARG A 61 2.20 0.42 -13.60
CA ARG A 61 2.77 0.78 -14.92
C ARG A 61 1.83 0.43 -16.07
N GLN A 62 1.08 -0.67 -15.95
CA GLN A 62 0.17 -1.13 -17.00
C GLN A 62 -1.13 -0.34 -17.06
N LEU A 63 -1.72 0.00 -15.92
CA LEU A 63 -3.05 0.58 -15.82
C LEU A 63 -3.03 2.07 -15.45
N GLY A 64 -2.03 2.52 -14.69
CA GLY A 64 -2.00 3.84 -14.08
C GLY A 64 -2.91 3.97 -12.86
N CYS A 65 -2.58 4.94 -12.00
CA CYS A 65 -3.27 5.16 -10.72
C CYS A 65 -4.76 5.43 -10.89
N GLU A 66 -5.15 6.23 -11.90
CA GLU A 66 -6.55 6.61 -12.12
C GLU A 66 -7.44 5.38 -12.39
N ILE A 67 -7.01 4.49 -13.27
CA ILE A 67 -7.77 3.28 -13.59
C ILE A 67 -7.87 2.36 -12.38
N LEU A 68 -6.78 2.20 -11.64
CA LEU A 68 -6.73 1.39 -10.43
C LEU A 68 -7.71 1.91 -9.37
N ALA A 69 -7.72 3.20 -9.11
CA ALA A 69 -8.63 3.84 -8.16
C ALA A 69 -10.10 3.60 -8.56
N ARG A 70 -10.43 3.71 -9.87
CA ARG A 70 -11.80 3.44 -10.36
C ARG A 70 -12.20 1.97 -10.28
N ILE A 71 -11.28 1.04 -10.51
CA ILE A 71 -11.52 -0.39 -10.31
C ILE A 71 -11.87 -0.64 -8.83
N VAL A 72 -11.08 -0.11 -7.89
CA VAL A 72 -11.33 -0.30 -6.46
C VAL A 72 -12.62 0.37 -6.02
N GLN A 73 -12.93 1.58 -6.49
CA GLN A 73 -14.21 2.23 -6.25
C GLN A 73 -15.38 1.34 -6.66
N SER A 74 -15.32 0.69 -7.84
CA SER A 74 -16.37 -0.22 -8.29
C SER A 74 -16.58 -1.42 -7.36
N GLY A 75 -15.53 -1.92 -6.72
CA GLY A 75 -15.60 -2.97 -5.69
C GLY A 75 -16.27 -2.48 -4.41
N ILE A 76 -15.94 -1.26 -3.97
CA ILE A 76 -16.55 -0.61 -2.81
C ILE A 76 -18.04 -0.39 -3.06
N ASP A 77 -18.42 0.13 -4.23
CA ASP A 77 -19.82 0.32 -4.62
C ASP A 77 -20.59 -1.01 -4.59
N ARG A 78 -19.95 -2.10 -5.02
CA ARG A 78 -20.55 -3.43 -4.97
C ARG A 78 -20.76 -3.91 -3.53
N ILE A 79 -19.82 -3.68 -2.62
CA ILE A 79 -19.95 -3.98 -1.18
C ILE A 79 -21.13 -3.20 -0.60
N HIS A 80 -21.21 -1.90 -0.86
CA HIS A 80 -22.32 -1.05 -0.43
C HIS A 80 -23.67 -1.50 -1.03
N GLY A 81 -23.67 -1.94 -2.29
CA GLY A 81 -24.86 -2.52 -2.96
C GLY A 81 -25.38 -3.78 -2.28
N CYS A 82 -24.54 -4.50 -1.53
CA CYS A 82 -24.95 -5.62 -0.68
C CYS A 82 -25.44 -5.19 0.72
N GLY A 83 -25.54 -3.89 1.00
CA GLY A 83 -25.93 -3.36 2.31
C GLY A 83 -24.85 -3.50 3.37
N LEU A 84 -23.57 -3.62 2.94
CA LEU A 84 -22.40 -3.78 3.82
C LEU A 84 -21.53 -2.52 3.79
N ASP A 85 -20.92 -2.21 4.93
CA ASP A 85 -19.92 -1.15 5.08
C ASP A 85 -18.63 -1.80 5.59
N ILE A 86 -17.82 -2.28 4.66
CA ILE A 86 -16.57 -3.00 4.95
C ILE A 86 -15.40 -2.15 4.50
N PRO A 87 -14.43 -1.86 5.39
CA PRO A 87 -13.27 -1.05 5.03
C PRO A 87 -12.41 -1.69 3.93
N VAL A 88 -12.16 -0.93 2.87
CA VAL A 88 -11.25 -1.27 1.76
C VAL A 88 -10.25 -0.13 1.60
N SER A 89 -8.99 -0.44 1.46
CA SER A 89 -7.91 0.49 1.17
C SER A 89 -7.19 0.07 -0.11
N LEU A 90 -6.84 1.03 -0.95
CA LEU A 90 -5.91 0.83 -2.07
C LEU A 90 -4.53 1.32 -1.65
N HIS A 91 -3.54 0.48 -1.82
CA HIS A 91 -2.15 0.70 -1.41
C HIS A 91 -1.20 0.60 -2.59
N LEU A 92 -0.32 1.58 -2.74
CA LEU A 92 0.83 1.47 -3.65
C LEU A 92 1.89 0.60 -3.01
N ASP A 93 2.13 -0.56 -3.60
CA ASP A 93 3.12 -1.54 -3.16
C ASP A 93 4.46 -1.25 -3.86
N HIS A 94 5.55 -1.12 -3.11
CA HIS A 94 6.92 -0.83 -3.59
C HIS A 94 7.05 0.38 -4.54
N GLY A 95 6.62 1.56 -4.12
CA GLY A 95 6.90 2.80 -4.84
C GLY A 95 8.40 3.10 -4.87
N MET A 96 9.02 3.06 -6.04
CA MET A 96 10.48 3.23 -6.21
C MET A 96 10.95 4.68 -6.20
N THR A 97 10.05 5.64 -6.27
CA THR A 97 10.37 7.07 -6.31
C THR A 97 9.33 7.88 -5.57
N PHE A 98 9.73 9.06 -5.07
CA PHE A 98 8.81 10.02 -4.49
C PHE A 98 7.63 10.34 -5.43
N GLN A 99 7.88 10.45 -6.75
CA GLN A 99 6.84 10.77 -7.72
C GLN A 99 5.79 9.64 -7.83
N HIS A 100 6.18 8.36 -7.71
CA HIS A 100 5.21 7.27 -7.67
C HIS A 100 4.22 7.41 -6.50
N CYS A 101 4.72 7.82 -5.32
CA CYS A 101 3.87 8.06 -4.17
C CYS A 101 2.99 9.31 -4.35
N VAL A 102 3.53 10.37 -4.94
CA VAL A 102 2.75 11.59 -5.28
C VAL A 102 1.60 11.22 -6.21
N ASP A 103 1.89 10.52 -7.31
CA ASP A 103 0.87 10.13 -8.30
C ASP A 103 -0.21 9.26 -7.64
N ALA A 104 0.16 8.29 -6.82
CA ALA A 104 -0.80 7.44 -6.12
C ALA A 104 -1.72 8.27 -5.19
N VAL A 105 -1.15 9.16 -4.38
CA VAL A 105 -1.91 10.05 -3.49
C VAL A 105 -2.87 10.95 -4.27
N GLU A 106 -2.39 11.53 -5.40
CA GLU A 106 -3.19 12.41 -6.23
C GLU A 106 -4.37 11.73 -6.93
N PHE A 107 -4.26 10.43 -7.17
CA PHE A 107 -5.33 9.63 -7.76
C PHE A 107 -6.18 8.88 -6.73
N GLY A 108 -6.01 9.16 -5.44
CA GLY A 108 -6.92 8.72 -4.40
C GLY A 108 -6.55 7.39 -3.74
N PHE A 109 -5.27 7.01 -3.74
CA PHE A 109 -4.82 5.90 -2.90
C PHE A 109 -4.85 6.33 -1.43
N SER A 110 -5.34 5.45 -0.56
CA SER A 110 -5.42 5.71 0.88
C SER A 110 -4.15 5.33 1.65
N SER A 111 -3.22 4.64 0.99
CA SER A 111 -1.94 4.21 1.55
C SER A 111 -0.88 4.07 0.45
N VAL A 112 0.38 4.38 0.77
CA VAL A 112 1.51 4.23 -0.15
C VAL A 112 2.72 3.65 0.57
N MET A 113 3.50 2.83 -0.13
CA MET A 113 4.83 2.41 0.32
C MET A 113 5.90 3.09 -0.54
N ILE A 114 6.90 3.67 0.12
CA ILE A 114 8.14 4.12 -0.50
C ILE A 114 9.25 3.13 -0.16
N ASP A 115 9.81 2.49 -1.18
CA ASP A 115 10.86 1.52 -1.02
C ASP A 115 12.23 2.14 -1.26
N GLY A 116 12.90 2.49 -0.18
CA GLY A 116 14.28 2.97 -0.14
C GLY A 116 15.27 1.92 0.39
N SER A 117 14.87 0.66 0.51
CA SER A 117 15.66 -0.41 1.15
C SER A 117 17.02 -0.64 0.48
N ALA A 118 17.11 -0.44 -0.83
CA ALA A 118 18.35 -0.53 -1.60
C ALA A 118 19.29 0.69 -1.45
N LEU A 119 18.82 1.79 -0.83
CA LEU A 119 19.60 3.01 -0.64
C LEU A 119 20.39 2.96 0.67
N PRO A 120 21.48 3.75 0.79
CA PRO A 120 22.09 4.01 2.09
C PRO A 120 21.07 4.52 3.12
N PHE A 121 21.22 4.13 4.38
CA PHE A 121 20.26 4.45 5.46
C PHE A 121 19.83 5.93 5.48
N GLU A 122 20.77 6.87 5.38
CA GLU A 122 20.49 8.31 5.39
C GLU A 122 19.66 8.76 4.18
N GLU A 123 19.88 8.16 3.03
CA GLU A 123 19.12 8.45 1.82
C GLU A 123 17.70 7.86 1.90
N ASN A 124 17.55 6.65 2.45
CA ASN A 124 16.25 6.06 2.72
C ASN A 124 15.44 6.91 3.71
N VAL A 125 16.07 7.35 4.82
CA VAL A 125 15.43 8.29 5.78
C VAL A 125 14.96 9.56 5.08
N ALA A 126 15.82 10.18 4.26
CA ALA A 126 15.46 11.43 3.58
C ALA A 126 14.30 11.25 2.59
N LEU A 127 14.33 10.18 1.79
CA LEU A 127 13.30 9.84 0.84
C LEU A 127 11.96 9.53 1.52
N THR A 128 12.00 8.73 2.57
CA THR A 128 10.81 8.38 3.35
C THR A 128 10.21 9.61 4.02
N LYS A 129 11.02 10.45 4.64
CA LYS A 129 10.56 11.69 5.27
C LYS A 129 9.87 12.62 4.26
N GLN A 130 10.46 12.80 3.08
CA GLN A 130 9.83 13.60 2.00
C GLN A 130 8.46 13.04 1.63
N THR A 131 8.34 11.73 1.52
CA THR A 131 7.08 11.04 1.19
C THR A 131 6.06 11.22 2.31
N VAL A 132 6.47 11.03 3.57
CA VAL A 132 5.62 11.22 4.75
C VAL A 132 5.09 12.65 4.82
N GLU A 133 5.97 13.66 4.65
CA GLU A 133 5.57 15.06 4.69
C GLU A 133 4.54 15.41 3.60
N TYR A 134 4.62 14.77 2.44
CA TYR A 134 3.63 14.94 1.38
C TYR A 134 2.33 14.19 1.68
N ALA A 135 2.41 12.89 1.89
CA ALA A 135 1.24 12.02 2.04
C ALA A 135 0.38 12.38 3.26
N HIS A 136 1.01 12.76 4.39
CA HIS A 136 0.28 13.13 5.60
C HIS A 136 -0.54 14.41 5.46
N ARG A 137 -0.18 15.34 4.55
CA ARG A 137 -1.04 16.51 4.22
C ARG A 137 -2.36 16.08 3.57
N HIS A 138 -2.36 14.92 2.94
CA HIS A 138 -3.53 14.30 2.30
C HIS A 138 -4.16 13.20 3.18
N GLN A 139 -3.70 13.06 4.44
CA GLN A 139 -4.15 12.02 5.38
C GLN A 139 -3.93 10.59 4.88
N VAL A 140 -2.98 10.39 3.96
CA VAL A 140 -2.57 9.10 3.42
C VAL A 140 -1.45 8.52 4.28
N THR A 141 -1.54 7.23 4.64
CA THR A 141 -0.51 6.55 5.41
C THR A 141 0.67 6.15 4.54
N VAL A 142 1.87 6.12 5.15
CA VAL A 142 3.11 5.75 4.47
C VAL A 142 3.71 4.52 5.13
N GLU A 143 4.08 3.55 4.31
CA GLU A 143 4.92 2.41 4.65
C GLU A 143 6.33 2.64 4.08
N ALA A 144 7.35 2.10 4.76
CA ALA A 144 8.72 2.14 4.29
C ALA A 144 9.44 0.84 4.65
N GLU A 145 10.57 0.58 4.00
CA GLU A 145 11.31 -0.66 4.17
C GLU A 145 12.74 -0.42 4.64
N LEU A 146 13.17 -1.28 5.58
CA LEU A 146 14.53 -1.45 6.04
C LEU A 146 14.95 -2.91 5.92
N GLY A 147 16.19 -3.13 5.56
CA GLY A 147 16.72 -4.45 5.22
C GLY A 147 16.43 -4.79 3.75
N VAL A 148 17.00 -5.89 3.27
CA VAL A 148 16.87 -6.34 1.88
C VAL A 148 16.56 -7.82 1.87
N LEU A 149 15.50 -8.21 1.14
CA LEU A 149 15.19 -9.60 0.87
C LEU A 149 15.84 -10.00 -0.46
N SER A 150 16.83 -10.89 -0.41
CA SER A 150 17.47 -11.39 -1.62
C SER A 150 16.54 -12.28 -2.42
N GLY A 151 16.33 -11.95 -3.69
CA GLY A 151 15.66 -12.80 -4.69
C GLY A 151 14.14 -12.77 -4.73
N ALA A 152 13.47 -11.89 -3.96
CA ALA A 152 12.01 -11.82 -3.92
C ALA A 152 11.39 -10.64 -4.67
N GLU A 153 12.19 -9.69 -5.16
CA GLU A 153 11.65 -8.50 -5.81
C GLU A 153 11.36 -8.75 -7.29
N GLU A 154 10.18 -8.36 -7.72
CA GLU A 154 9.72 -8.40 -9.12
C GLU A 154 10.52 -7.47 -10.07
N SER A 155 11.56 -6.81 -9.60
CA SER A 155 12.54 -6.12 -10.42
C SER A 155 13.49 -7.15 -11.04
N GLY A 156 13.13 -7.67 -12.19
CA GLY A 156 13.70 -8.81 -12.88
C GLY A 156 15.17 -8.76 -13.28
N ASP A 157 16.06 -8.08 -12.58
CA ASP A 157 17.49 -7.97 -12.89
C ASP A 157 18.40 -8.18 -11.65
N GLY A 158 17.90 -8.71 -10.56
CA GLY A 158 18.67 -8.93 -9.34
C GLY A 158 19.33 -10.33 -9.29
N GLU A 159 20.50 -10.53 -9.90
CA GLU A 159 21.47 -11.49 -9.38
C GLU A 159 21.98 -10.98 -8.03
N GLY A 160 21.15 -11.09 -6.98
CA GLY A 160 21.53 -10.80 -5.63
C GLY A 160 22.56 -11.82 -5.15
N ASN A 161 23.76 -11.37 -4.84
CA ASN A 161 24.74 -12.14 -4.09
C ASN A 161 24.20 -12.41 -2.67
N GLY A 162 23.36 -13.37 -2.52
CA GLY A 162 23.11 -14.35 -1.50
C GLY A 162 23.03 -13.99 -0.02
N GLU A 163 23.17 -12.77 0.44
CA GLU A 163 23.00 -12.42 1.85
C GLU A 163 21.77 -11.54 2.04
N SER A 164 20.72 -12.14 2.62
CA SER A 164 19.58 -11.37 3.13
C SER A 164 20.06 -10.54 4.31
N LEU A 165 20.01 -9.22 4.18
CA LEU A 165 20.23 -8.30 5.27
C LEU A 165 18.88 -8.05 5.96
N TYR A 166 18.58 -8.84 6.99
CA TYR A 166 17.37 -8.65 7.78
C TYR A 166 17.32 -7.25 8.40
N THR A 167 16.11 -6.77 8.62
CA THR A 167 15.87 -5.50 9.31
C THR A 167 16.51 -5.51 10.70
N ASP A 168 17.38 -4.53 10.99
CA ASP A 168 17.96 -4.32 12.30
C ASP A 168 16.99 -3.55 13.20
N PRO A 169 16.54 -4.12 14.34
CA PRO A 169 15.61 -3.44 15.25
C PRO A 169 16.13 -2.09 15.78
N GLN A 170 17.45 -1.90 15.90
CA GLN A 170 18.03 -0.63 16.35
C GLN A 170 17.89 0.44 15.26
N GLN A 171 18.07 0.07 14.01
CA GLN A 171 17.84 0.97 12.87
C GLN A 171 16.37 1.37 12.76
N VAL A 172 15.42 0.46 13.03
CA VAL A 172 13.98 0.77 13.01
C VAL A 172 13.66 1.88 14.01
N GLU A 173 14.19 1.79 15.24
CA GLU A 173 13.93 2.82 16.26
C GLU A 173 14.45 4.20 15.84
N GLU A 174 15.62 4.26 15.23
CA GLU A 174 16.18 5.52 14.70
C GLU A 174 15.39 6.03 13.51
N PHE A 175 15.06 5.15 12.56
CA PHE A 175 14.33 5.47 11.34
C PHE A 175 12.96 6.10 11.64
N VAL A 176 12.20 5.50 12.56
CA VAL A 176 10.86 6.00 12.92
C VAL A 176 10.92 7.35 13.66
N LYS A 177 12.03 7.66 14.36
CA LYS A 177 12.20 8.93 15.07
C LYS A 177 12.57 10.11 14.17
N ARG A 178 13.08 9.85 12.99
CA ARG A 178 13.63 10.86 12.08
C ARG A 178 12.68 11.24 10.97
#